data_cb37a8a7374dfc435cf00a65e510e210
#
_entry.id   cb37a8a7374dfc435cf00a65e510e210
#
_cell.length_a   1.000
_cell.length_b   1.000
_cell.length_c   1.000
_cell.angle_alpha   90.00
_cell.angle_beta   90.00
_cell.angle_gamma   90.00
#
_symmetry.space_group_name_H-M   'P 1'
#
loop_
_entity.id
_entity.type
_entity.pdbx_description
1 polymer ?
#
loop_
_entity_poly.entity_id
_entity_poly.type
_entity_poly.pdbx_seq_one_letter_code
_entity_poly.pdbx_strand_id
1 'polypeptide(L)'
;MSSSRPHRDPAGPPASELLLLGVAVAAVSTSAPLIRGAAAPALAIAFWRNALSLPAVGGWVLARRDERSVWTHRTPDERRLSRLAGALLAVHFATWVPSLSFTSVASSVALVATQPVWAALIARRRGDHVSRGTWIGIALALAGAVMLTGVDLSISGRALFGDLLALVGGMFAAAYVTVGADVRRTVTTGPYALACYATAAVLLLVVCVVSGQALWGYDAGTWWAIVGLVVGAQLLGHTLVNRVLRSISPTIVSVAILFEILGATVIAVIAFDESPPVAAWPAAVLIAAGVVVVIRSDDAPSELVEPGAVIT
;
A
#
# COMPACT_ATOMS: atom_id res chain seq x y z
N MET A 1 4.12 -34.60 -5.12
CA MET A 1 5.38 -33.88 -4.85
C MET A 1 5.08 -32.87 -3.75
N SER A 2 5.50 -33.18 -2.53
CA SER A 2 5.30 -32.33 -1.33
C SER A 2 6.23 -31.12 -1.44
N SER A 3 5.68 -29.92 -1.67
CA SER A 3 6.44 -28.69 -1.61
C SER A 3 6.63 -28.32 -0.13
N SER A 4 7.80 -28.69 0.42
CA SER A 4 8.23 -28.20 1.72
C SER A 4 8.29 -26.67 1.70
N ARG A 5 7.35 -26.03 2.40
CA ARG A 5 7.42 -24.57 2.67
C ARG A 5 8.71 -24.31 3.44
N PRO A 6 9.53 -23.31 3.07
CA PRO A 6 10.69 -22.96 3.85
C PRO A 6 10.24 -22.57 5.26
N HIS A 7 10.85 -23.22 6.27
CA HIS A 7 10.73 -22.84 7.68
C HIS A 7 11.03 -21.34 7.79
N ARG A 8 10.04 -20.53 8.20
CA ARG A 8 10.34 -19.19 8.72
C ARG A 8 10.94 -19.39 10.10
N ASP A 9 12.15 -18.82 10.31
CA ASP A 9 12.73 -18.75 11.63
C ASP A 9 11.76 -18.10 12.62
N PRO A 10 11.70 -18.55 13.89
CA PRO A 10 10.78 -18.00 14.89
C PRO A 10 11.13 -16.59 15.38
N ALA A 11 12.15 -15.95 14.84
CA ALA A 11 12.47 -14.55 15.08
C ALA A 11 11.62 -13.67 14.16
N GLY A 12 10.89 -12.72 14.75
CA GLY A 12 10.07 -11.72 14.03
C GLY A 12 10.83 -10.98 12.93
N PRO A 13 10.16 -10.08 12.19
CA PRO A 13 10.79 -9.37 11.08
C PRO A 13 12.08 -8.67 11.53
N PRO A 14 13.17 -8.72 10.74
CA PRO A 14 14.42 -8.05 11.10
C PRO A 14 14.21 -6.55 11.36
N ALA A 15 14.85 -6.02 12.41
CA ALA A 15 14.70 -4.60 12.77
C ALA A 15 15.03 -3.64 11.61
N SER A 16 15.99 -4.02 10.75
CA SER A 16 16.32 -3.26 9.54
C SER A 16 15.18 -3.18 8.53
N GLU A 17 14.41 -4.26 8.37
CA GLU A 17 13.26 -4.27 7.46
C GLU A 17 12.07 -3.49 8.05
N LEU A 18 11.89 -3.52 9.38
CA LEU A 18 10.90 -2.67 10.07
C LEU A 18 11.26 -1.18 9.95
N LEU A 19 12.55 -0.83 10.05
CA LEU A 19 13.02 0.54 9.82
C LEU A 19 12.74 0.98 8.39
N LEU A 20 13.04 0.13 7.40
CA LEU A 20 12.72 0.42 5.99
C LEU A 20 11.21 0.59 5.77
N LEU A 21 10.38 -0.22 6.43
CA LEU A 21 8.93 -0.06 6.40
C LEU A 21 8.50 1.28 7.01
N GLY A 22 9.11 1.68 8.13
CA GLY A 22 8.86 3.00 8.74
C GLY A 22 9.20 4.16 7.80
N VAL A 23 10.36 4.09 7.12
CA VAL A 23 10.75 5.08 6.09
C VAL A 23 9.75 5.08 4.92
N ALA A 24 9.32 3.90 4.47
CA ALA A 24 8.32 3.77 3.41
C ALA A 24 7.00 4.44 3.80
N VAL A 25 6.52 4.20 5.03
CA VAL A 25 5.29 4.79 5.55
C VAL A 25 5.41 6.31 5.65
N ALA A 26 6.52 6.83 6.18
CA ALA A 26 6.78 8.27 6.23
C ALA A 26 6.77 8.89 4.81
N ALA A 27 7.32 8.19 3.83
CA ALA A 27 7.33 8.64 2.44
C ALA A 27 5.93 8.63 1.80
N VAL A 28 5.11 7.58 2.01
CA VAL A 28 3.74 7.55 1.48
C VAL A 28 2.83 8.55 2.16
N SER A 29 3.12 8.97 3.39
CA SER A 29 2.39 10.03 4.12
C SER A 29 2.36 11.37 3.39
N THR A 30 3.31 11.61 2.50
CA THR A 30 3.33 12.81 1.63
C THR A 30 2.29 12.77 0.52
N SER A 31 1.68 11.59 0.26
CA SER A 31 0.85 11.34 -0.93
C SER A 31 -0.40 12.22 -0.96
N ALA A 32 -1.25 12.14 0.08
CA ALA A 32 -2.51 12.86 0.11
C ALA A 32 -2.34 14.39 0.08
N PRO A 33 -1.42 15.01 0.86
CA PRO A 33 -1.14 16.44 0.77
C PRO A 33 -0.68 16.89 -0.63
N LEU A 34 0.22 16.14 -1.27
CA LEU A 34 0.73 16.47 -2.59
C LEU A 34 -0.33 16.29 -3.70
N ILE A 35 -1.17 15.24 -3.61
CA ILE A 35 -2.30 15.05 -4.53
C ILE A 35 -3.28 16.22 -4.40
N ARG A 36 -3.59 16.64 -3.19
CA ARG A 36 -4.52 17.73 -2.92
C ARG A 36 -4.00 19.10 -3.41
N GLY A 37 -2.68 19.30 -3.33
CA GLY A 37 -2.02 20.52 -3.82
C GLY A 37 -1.83 20.58 -5.32
N ALA A 38 -2.04 19.49 -6.06
CA ALA A 38 -1.86 19.43 -7.50
C ALA A 38 -3.15 19.84 -8.24
N ALA A 39 -3.08 20.90 -9.02
CA ALA A 39 -4.19 21.37 -9.87
C ALA A 39 -4.26 20.57 -11.20
N ALA A 40 -4.38 19.25 -11.10
CA ALA A 40 -4.46 18.32 -12.23
C ALA A 40 -5.57 17.28 -12.00
N PRO A 41 -6.13 16.68 -13.08
CA PRO A 41 -7.09 15.60 -12.94
C PRO A 41 -6.52 14.41 -12.15
N ALA A 42 -7.31 13.86 -11.24
CA ALA A 42 -6.87 12.79 -10.34
C ALA A 42 -6.25 11.57 -11.06
N LEU A 43 -6.86 11.16 -12.18
CA LEU A 43 -6.33 10.05 -13.00
C LEU A 43 -5.00 10.42 -13.68
N ALA A 44 -4.83 11.68 -14.09
CA ALA A 44 -3.58 12.16 -14.66
C ALA A 44 -2.45 12.18 -13.62
N ILE A 45 -2.73 12.57 -12.37
CA ILE A 45 -1.78 12.47 -11.26
C ILE A 45 -1.39 11.00 -11.04
N ALA A 46 -2.38 10.09 -11.01
CA ALA A 46 -2.13 8.65 -10.87
C ALA A 46 -1.28 8.10 -12.03
N PHE A 47 -1.51 8.55 -13.26
CA PHE A 47 -0.68 8.20 -14.41
C PHE A 47 0.75 8.72 -14.25
N TRP A 48 0.92 10.04 -14.05
CA TRP A 48 2.23 10.67 -14.04
C TRP A 48 3.14 10.16 -12.91
N ARG A 49 2.59 9.90 -11.72
CA ARG A 49 3.40 9.33 -10.62
C ARG A 49 4.03 7.99 -10.99
N ASN A 50 3.32 7.14 -11.75
CA ASN A 50 3.86 5.87 -12.22
C ASN A 50 4.81 6.07 -13.42
N ALA A 51 4.41 6.85 -14.43
CA ALA A 51 5.18 7.06 -15.65
C ALA A 51 6.54 7.71 -15.39
N LEU A 52 6.57 8.79 -14.59
CA LEU A 52 7.82 9.49 -14.27
C LEU A 52 8.75 8.71 -13.33
N SER A 53 8.28 7.66 -12.67
CA SER A 53 9.13 6.77 -11.89
C SER A 53 9.93 5.78 -12.77
N LEU A 54 9.49 5.52 -14.01
CA LEU A 54 10.10 4.52 -14.88
C LEU A 54 11.55 4.82 -15.27
N PRO A 55 11.96 6.06 -15.59
CA PRO A 55 13.37 6.34 -15.90
C PRO A 55 14.31 6.01 -14.72
N ALA A 56 13.90 6.34 -13.49
CA ALA A 56 14.71 6.08 -12.29
C ALA A 56 14.83 4.58 -12.02
N VAL A 57 13.69 3.86 -12.00
CA VAL A 57 13.68 2.41 -11.75
C VAL A 57 14.32 1.64 -12.91
N GLY A 58 14.07 2.04 -14.15
CA GLY A 58 14.69 1.45 -15.34
C GLY A 58 16.21 1.67 -15.36
N GLY A 59 16.66 2.89 -15.04
CA GLY A 59 18.07 3.21 -14.89
C GLY A 59 18.74 2.35 -13.80
N TRP A 60 18.08 2.17 -12.65
CA TRP A 60 18.58 1.28 -11.59
C TRP A 60 18.71 -0.17 -12.10
N VAL A 61 17.69 -0.72 -12.74
CA VAL A 61 17.74 -2.09 -13.30
C VAL A 61 18.86 -2.24 -14.33
N LEU A 62 19.04 -1.25 -15.21
CA LEU A 62 20.08 -1.31 -16.25
C LEU A 62 21.50 -1.14 -15.69
N ALA A 63 21.67 -0.32 -14.66
CA ALA A 63 22.98 -0.04 -14.07
C ALA A 63 23.51 -1.21 -13.22
N ARG A 64 22.63 -2.03 -12.65
CA ARG A 64 23.02 -3.14 -11.77
C ARG A 64 22.93 -4.48 -12.49
N ARG A 65 24.04 -5.20 -12.54
CA ARG A 65 24.13 -6.49 -13.26
C ARG A 65 23.19 -7.55 -12.68
N ASP A 66 23.07 -7.60 -11.35
CA ASP A 66 22.17 -8.49 -10.62
C ASP A 66 20.69 -8.24 -10.98
N GLU A 67 20.25 -6.98 -10.95
CA GLU A 67 18.87 -6.59 -11.28
C GLU A 67 18.57 -6.83 -12.77
N ARG A 68 19.52 -6.51 -13.66
CA ARG A 68 19.39 -6.74 -15.10
C ARG A 68 19.32 -8.22 -15.43
N SER A 69 20.12 -9.07 -14.77
CA SER A 69 20.08 -10.52 -14.94
C SER A 69 18.70 -11.07 -14.56
N VAL A 70 18.16 -10.66 -13.41
CA VAL A 70 16.80 -11.06 -13.00
C VAL A 70 15.76 -10.57 -14.03
N TRP A 71 15.86 -9.31 -14.51
CA TRP A 71 14.94 -8.78 -15.52
C TRP A 71 14.87 -9.65 -16.78
N THR A 72 16.02 -10.10 -17.30
CA THR A 72 16.10 -10.88 -18.54
C THR A 72 15.67 -12.34 -18.37
N HIS A 73 15.90 -12.94 -17.19
CA HIS A 73 15.66 -14.37 -16.94
C HIS A 73 14.35 -14.69 -16.22
N ARG A 74 13.46 -13.70 -16.02
CA ARG A 74 12.15 -13.93 -15.41
C ARG A 74 11.35 -14.97 -16.18
N THR A 75 10.76 -15.91 -15.45
CA THR A 75 9.84 -16.91 -15.99
C THR A 75 8.56 -16.26 -16.55
N PRO A 76 7.79 -16.95 -17.39
CA PRO A 76 6.49 -16.49 -17.86
C PRO A 76 5.53 -16.15 -16.71
N ASP A 77 5.52 -16.97 -15.64
CA ASP A 77 4.67 -16.77 -14.47
C ASP A 77 5.08 -15.54 -13.66
N GLU A 78 6.37 -15.31 -13.42
CA GLU A 78 6.88 -14.12 -12.76
C GLU A 78 6.53 -12.85 -13.53
N ARG A 79 6.63 -12.88 -14.87
CA ARG A 79 6.20 -11.78 -15.74
C ARG A 79 4.70 -11.53 -15.66
N ARG A 80 3.89 -12.61 -15.66
CA ARG A 80 2.44 -12.53 -15.55
C ARG A 80 2.02 -11.95 -14.19
N LEU A 81 2.57 -12.46 -13.10
CA LEU A 81 2.25 -12.02 -11.75
C LEU A 81 2.72 -10.57 -11.49
N SER A 82 3.91 -10.18 -11.98
CA SER A 82 4.36 -8.78 -11.89
C SER A 82 3.43 -7.82 -12.63
N ARG A 83 2.92 -8.21 -13.80
CA ARG A 83 1.92 -7.41 -14.55
C ARG A 83 0.57 -7.41 -13.85
N LEU A 84 0.14 -8.54 -13.27
CA LEU A 84 -1.07 -8.59 -12.46
C LEU A 84 -0.98 -7.62 -11.27
N ALA A 85 0.14 -7.62 -10.55
CA ALA A 85 0.37 -6.66 -9.47
C ALA A 85 0.29 -5.21 -9.97
N GLY A 86 0.86 -4.92 -11.15
CA GLY A 86 0.76 -3.60 -11.78
C GLY A 86 -0.68 -3.22 -12.18
N ALA A 87 -1.48 -4.17 -12.64
CA ALA A 87 -2.89 -3.96 -12.94
C ALA A 87 -3.71 -3.69 -11.65
N LEU A 88 -3.45 -4.44 -10.59
CA LEU A 88 -4.07 -4.21 -9.28
C LEU A 88 -3.70 -2.83 -8.72
N LEU A 89 -2.44 -2.42 -8.87
CA LEU A 89 -1.97 -1.08 -8.50
C LEU A 89 -2.65 0.01 -9.34
N ALA A 90 -2.84 -0.22 -10.64
CA ALA A 90 -3.56 0.70 -11.51
C ALA A 90 -5.01 0.91 -11.05
N VAL A 91 -5.74 -0.17 -10.73
CA VAL A 91 -7.11 -0.09 -10.23
C VAL A 91 -7.14 0.60 -8.87
N HIS A 92 -6.20 0.27 -7.96
CA HIS A 92 -6.06 0.99 -6.68
C HIS A 92 -5.98 2.50 -6.90
N PHE A 93 -5.06 2.97 -7.74
CA PHE A 93 -4.91 4.41 -7.99
C PHE A 93 -6.07 5.02 -8.77
N ALA A 94 -6.64 4.29 -9.74
CA ALA A 94 -7.78 4.76 -10.53
C ALA A 94 -9.07 4.90 -9.70
N THR A 95 -9.14 4.26 -8.54
CA THR A 95 -10.29 4.35 -7.64
C THR A 95 -10.00 5.27 -6.45
N TRP A 96 -8.88 5.06 -5.74
CA TRP A 96 -8.55 5.85 -4.55
C TRP A 96 -8.27 7.33 -4.86
N VAL A 97 -7.45 7.65 -5.88
CA VAL A 97 -7.10 9.05 -6.15
C VAL A 97 -8.33 9.88 -6.52
N PRO A 98 -9.23 9.43 -7.43
CA PRO A 98 -10.47 10.14 -7.69
C PRO A 98 -11.42 10.22 -6.49
N SER A 99 -11.42 9.25 -5.57
CA SER A 99 -12.31 9.29 -4.41
C SER A 99 -12.17 10.59 -3.60
N LEU A 100 -10.95 11.14 -3.53
CA LEU A 100 -10.63 12.41 -2.88
C LEU A 100 -11.39 13.63 -3.48
N SER A 101 -11.94 13.49 -4.70
CA SER A 101 -12.73 14.53 -5.36
C SER A 101 -14.24 14.39 -5.12
N PHE A 102 -14.67 13.25 -4.57
CA PHE A 102 -16.09 12.93 -4.40
C PHE A 102 -16.53 12.88 -2.94
N THR A 103 -15.63 12.46 -2.03
CA THR A 103 -15.90 12.42 -0.58
C THR A 103 -14.86 13.23 0.19
N SER A 104 -15.01 13.34 1.52
CA SER A 104 -14.02 14.01 2.35
C SER A 104 -12.69 13.24 2.32
N VAL A 105 -11.57 13.96 2.48
CA VAL A 105 -10.25 13.31 2.60
C VAL A 105 -10.24 12.33 3.75
N ALA A 106 -10.88 12.68 4.87
CA ALA A 106 -11.00 11.85 6.05
C ALA A 106 -11.70 10.52 5.75
N SER A 107 -12.89 10.56 5.11
CA SER A 107 -13.64 9.36 4.71
C SER A 107 -12.85 8.51 3.72
N SER A 108 -12.26 9.13 2.68
CA SER A 108 -11.46 8.42 1.68
C SER A 108 -10.29 7.69 2.32
N VAL A 109 -9.53 8.37 3.20
CA VAL A 109 -8.36 7.77 3.87
C VAL A 109 -8.79 6.68 4.86
N ALA A 110 -9.88 6.88 5.62
CA ALA A 110 -10.40 5.87 6.53
C ALA A 110 -10.84 4.59 5.79
N LEU A 111 -11.47 4.73 4.63
CA LEU A 111 -11.96 3.60 3.85
C LEU A 111 -10.84 2.86 3.11
N VAL A 112 -9.88 3.55 2.54
CA VAL A 112 -8.70 2.89 1.97
C VAL A 112 -7.86 2.21 3.06
N ALA A 113 -7.86 2.75 4.26
CA ALA A 113 -7.21 2.18 5.44
C ALA A 113 -7.83 0.84 5.91
N THR A 114 -8.95 0.40 5.34
CA THR A 114 -9.48 -0.97 5.54
C THR A 114 -8.63 -2.05 4.86
N GLN A 115 -7.59 -1.67 4.12
CA GLN A 115 -6.64 -2.58 3.45
C GLN A 115 -6.20 -3.80 4.29
N PRO A 116 -5.90 -3.70 5.60
CA PRO A 116 -5.50 -4.85 6.42
C PRO A 116 -6.58 -5.94 6.53
N VAL A 117 -7.85 -5.55 6.57
CA VAL A 117 -8.98 -6.51 6.58
C VAL A 117 -8.96 -7.34 5.30
N TRP A 118 -8.80 -6.70 4.15
CA TRP A 118 -8.75 -7.36 2.86
C TRP A 118 -7.52 -8.27 2.73
N ALA A 119 -6.35 -7.83 3.21
CA ALA A 119 -5.13 -8.63 3.23
C ALA A 119 -5.31 -9.90 4.08
N ALA A 120 -5.89 -9.78 5.27
CA ALA A 120 -6.19 -10.91 6.15
C ALA A 120 -7.24 -11.86 5.54
N LEU A 121 -8.28 -11.33 4.88
CA LEU A 121 -9.29 -12.12 4.19
C LEU A 121 -8.70 -12.89 2.99
N ILE A 122 -7.81 -12.26 2.22
CA ILE A 122 -7.12 -12.93 1.11
C ILE A 122 -6.21 -14.03 1.64
N ALA A 123 -5.43 -13.77 2.71
CA ALA A 123 -4.59 -14.77 3.37
C ALA A 123 -5.43 -15.98 3.82
N ARG A 124 -6.55 -15.73 4.52
CA ARG A 124 -7.47 -16.79 4.95
C ARG A 124 -8.04 -17.61 3.77
N ARG A 125 -8.44 -16.96 2.67
CA ARG A 125 -8.94 -17.66 1.47
C ARG A 125 -7.87 -18.49 0.78
N ARG A 126 -6.60 -18.14 0.96
CA ARG A 126 -5.45 -18.93 0.47
C ARG A 126 -5.08 -20.10 1.39
N GLY A 127 -5.81 -20.29 2.50
CA GLY A 127 -5.56 -21.32 3.47
C GLY A 127 -4.51 -20.97 4.52
N ASP A 128 -4.09 -19.71 4.60
CA ASP A 128 -3.19 -19.25 5.65
C ASP A 128 -3.99 -19.06 6.94
N HIS A 129 -3.37 -19.42 8.07
CA HIS A 129 -3.97 -19.19 9.38
C HIS A 129 -3.84 -17.71 9.76
N VAL A 130 -4.98 -17.06 9.98
CA VAL A 130 -5.03 -15.69 10.51
C VAL A 130 -5.47 -15.77 11.98
N SER A 131 -4.56 -15.47 12.89
CA SER A 131 -4.79 -15.62 14.32
C SER A 131 -5.85 -14.66 14.85
N ARG A 132 -6.45 -14.98 16.01
CA ARG A 132 -7.37 -14.04 16.70
C ARG A 132 -6.66 -12.73 17.07
N GLY A 133 -5.37 -12.82 17.47
CA GLY A 133 -4.57 -11.63 17.77
C GLY A 133 -4.41 -10.71 16.55
N THR A 134 -4.20 -11.28 15.35
CA THR A 134 -4.16 -10.49 14.09
C THR A 134 -5.46 -9.71 13.88
N TRP A 135 -6.63 -10.33 14.06
CA TRP A 135 -7.92 -9.63 13.95
C TRP A 135 -8.11 -8.54 15.01
N ILE A 136 -7.69 -8.80 16.25
CA ILE A 136 -7.73 -7.79 17.32
C ILE A 136 -6.82 -6.61 16.97
N GLY A 137 -5.60 -6.87 16.51
CA GLY A 137 -4.67 -5.82 16.12
C GLY A 137 -5.18 -4.99 14.94
N ILE A 138 -5.78 -5.62 13.92
CA ILE A 138 -6.45 -4.92 12.82
C ILE A 138 -7.59 -4.03 13.34
N ALA A 139 -8.44 -4.55 14.22
CA ALA A 139 -9.55 -3.79 14.78
C ALA A 139 -9.08 -2.58 15.60
N LEU A 140 -8.04 -2.73 16.43
CA LEU A 140 -7.43 -1.63 17.19
C LEU A 140 -6.87 -0.55 16.25
N ALA A 141 -6.10 -0.95 15.25
CA ALA A 141 -5.49 -0.01 14.31
C ALA A 141 -6.56 0.75 13.50
N LEU A 142 -7.61 0.07 13.04
CA LEU A 142 -8.74 0.70 12.35
C LEU A 142 -9.53 1.63 13.25
N ALA A 143 -9.74 1.26 14.53
CA ALA A 143 -10.38 2.15 15.49
C ALA A 143 -9.60 3.46 15.68
N GLY A 144 -8.26 3.37 15.75
CA GLY A 144 -7.39 4.55 15.77
C GLY A 144 -7.49 5.38 14.49
N ALA A 145 -7.51 4.74 13.32
CA ALA A 145 -7.67 5.42 12.04
C ALA A 145 -9.02 6.18 11.96
N VAL A 146 -10.11 5.53 12.32
CA VAL A 146 -11.45 6.14 12.35
C VAL A 146 -11.52 7.28 13.37
N MET A 147 -10.91 7.10 14.55
CA MET A 147 -10.87 8.15 15.58
C MET A 147 -10.16 9.40 15.10
N LEU A 148 -9.05 9.24 14.35
CA LEU A 148 -8.26 10.36 13.83
C LEU A 148 -8.96 11.08 12.68
N THR A 149 -9.53 10.32 11.76
CA THR A 149 -10.14 10.91 10.54
C THR A 149 -11.49 11.56 10.83
N GLY A 150 -12.18 11.17 11.88
CA GLY A 150 -13.57 11.58 12.14
C GLY A 150 -14.48 11.16 10.98
N VAL A 151 -15.45 10.32 11.20
CA VAL A 151 -16.35 9.90 10.12
C VAL A 151 -17.36 11.00 9.86
N ASP A 152 -17.18 11.78 8.80
CA ASP A 152 -18.22 12.64 8.26
C ASP A 152 -19.18 11.78 7.42
N LEU A 153 -20.29 11.37 8.06
CA LEU A 153 -21.35 10.60 7.42
C LEU A 153 -22.29 11.52 6.63
N SER A 154 -21.77 12.45 5.85
CA SER A 154 -22.59 13.23 4.92
C SER A 154 -23.17 12.30 3.86
N ILE A 155 -24.47 12.01 3.97
CA ILE A 155 -25.21 11.07 3.11
C ILE A 155 -25.63 11.80 1.83
N SER A 156 -24.67 12.09 0.94
CA SER A 156 -25.00 12.47 -0.43
C SER A 156 -24.61 11.31 -1.38
N GLY A 157 -25.39 11.13 -2.46
CA GLY A 157 -25.06 10.08 -3.45
C GLY A 157 -23.65 10.26 -4.05
N ARG A 158 -23.16 11.50 -4.11
CA ARG A 158 -21.79 11.83 -4.54
C ARG A 158 -20.75 11.36 -3.52
N ALA A 159 -20.97 11.62 -2.24
CA ALA A 159 -20.06 11.17 -1.17
C ALA A 159 -20.03 9.64 -1.10
N LEU A 160 -21.18 8.98 -1.17
CA LEU A 160 -21.29 7.53 -1.18
C LEU A 160 -20.51 6.90 -2.36
N PHE A 161 -20.53 7.51 -3.54
CA PHE A 161 -19.74 7.07 -4.68
C PHE A 161 -18.23 7.20 -4.39
N GLY A 162 -17.80 8.32 -3.80
CA GLY A 162 -16.41 8.51 -3.38
C GLY A 162 -15.97 7.48 -2.35
N ASP A 163 -16.83 7.19 -1.37
CA ASP A 163 -16.58 6.20 -0.32
C ASP A 163 -16.44 4.78 -0.91
N LEU A 164 -17.29 4.42 -1.87
CA LEU A 164 -17.18 3.15 -2.59
C LEU A 164 -15.87 3.06 -3.38
N LEU A 165 -15.45 4.12 -4.05
CA LEU A 165 -14.18 4.18 -4.76
C LEU A 165 -12.99 3.99 -3.80
N ALA A 166 -13.00 4.62 -2.63
CA ALA A 166 -11.95 4.47 -1.61
C ALA A 166 -11.88 3.05 -1.06
N LEU A 167 -13.05 2.45 -0.75
CA LEU A 167 -13.14 1.07 -0.27
C LEU A 167 -12.59 0.07 -1.30
N VAL A 168 -12.99 0.22 -2.57
CA VAL A 168 -12.46 -0.58 -3.69
C VAL A 168 -10.96 -0.36 -3.82
N GLY A 169 -10.49 0.88 -3.68
CA GLY A 169 -9.06 1.21 -3.66
C GLY A 169 -8.29 0.42 -2.60
N GLY A 170 -8.81 0.36 -1.37
CA GLY A 170 -8.21 -0.42 -0.28
C GLY A 170 -8.16 -1.92 -0.56
N MET A 171 -9.22 -2.47 -1.14
CA MET A 171 -9.28 -3.89 -1.54
C MET A 171 -8.20 -4.22 -2.60
N PHE A 172 -8.06 -3.37 -3.62
CA PHE A 172 -7.07 -3.59 -4.66
C PHE A 172 -5.64 -3.33 -4.19
N ALA A 173 -5.42 -2.42 -3.24
CA ALA A 173 -4.14 -2.25 -2.56
C ALA A 173 -3.73 -3.53 -1.82
N ALA A 174 -4.64 -4.14 -1.06
CA ALA A 174 -4.39 -5.43 -0.38
C ALA A 174 -4.03 -6.55 -1.37
N ALA A 175 -4.77 -6.65 -2.47
CA ALA A 175 -4.49 -7.64 -3.51
C ALA A 175 -3.12 -7.39 -4.18
N TYR A 176 -2.77 -6.13 -4.44
CA TYR A 176 -1.48 -5.72 -4.97
C TYR A 176 -0.31 -6.16 -4.07
N VAL A 177 -0.35 -5.84 -2.77
CA VAL A 177 0.74 -6.21 -1.86
C VAL A 177 0.82 -7.73 -1.67
N THR A 178 -0.32 -8.44 -1.70
CA THR A 178 -0.36 -9.89 -1.58
C THR A 178 0.26 -10.59 -2.79
N VAL A 179 -0.10 -10.20 -4.02
CA VAL A 179 0.54 -10.71 -5.24
C VAL A 179 1.99 -10.28 -5.29
N GLY A 180 2.29 -9.05 -4.86
CA GLY A 180 3.66 -8.54 -4.73
C GLY A 180 4.52 -9.41 -3.84
N ALA A 181 4.03 -9.83 -2.68
CA ALA A 181 4.76 -10.71 -1.77
C ALA A 181 5.12 -12.06 -2.42
N ASP A 182 4.19 -12.63 -3.21
CA ASP A 182 4.47 -13.88 -3.94
C ASP A 182 5.59 -13.71 -4.97
N VAL A 183 5.53 -12.66 -5.78
CA VAL A 183 6.55 -12.37 -6.82
C VAL A 183 7.89 -12.03 -6.18
N ARG A 184 7.88 -11.30 -5.08
CA ARG A 184 9.10 -10.86 -4.38
C ARG A 184 9.90 -11.97 -3.73
N ARG A 185 9.37 -13.19 -3.67
CA ARG A 185 10.13 -14.38 -3.23
C ARG A 185 11.28 -14.72 -4.17
N THR A 186 11.11 -14.49 -5.48
CA THR A 186 12.08 -14.88 -6.52
C THR A 186 12.58 -13.68 -7.33
N VAL A 187 11.76 -12.67 -7.57
CA VAL A 187 12.10 -11.49 -8.35
C VAL A 187 12.62 -10.37 -7.45
N THR A 188 13.75 -9.77 -7.79
CA THR A 188 14.34 -8.63 -7.07
C THR A 188 13.49 -7.36 -7.20
N THR A 189 13.75 -6.33 -6.37
CA THR A 189 12.89 -5.16 -6.26
C THR A 189 12.81 -4.35 -7.55
N GLY A 190 13.93 -4.10 -8.22
CA GLY A 190 13.98 -3.30 -9.44
C GLY A 190 13.14 -3.86 -10.57
N PRO A 191 13.36 -5.11 -11.02
CA PRO A 191 12.57 -5.79 -12.07
C PRO A 191 11.09 -5.88 -11.74
N TYR A 192 10.74 -6.14 -10.48
CA TYR A 192 9.35 -6.17 -10.04
C TYR A 192 8.70 -4.78 -10.13
N ALA A 193 9.32 -3.76 -9.52
CA ALA A 193 8.80 -2.39 -9.52
C ALA A 193 8.69 -1.83 -10.94
N LEU A 194 9.70 -2.07 -11.80
CA LEU A 194 9.68 -1.64 -13.20
C LEU A 194 8.50 -2.24 -13.96
N ALA A 195 8.28 -3.55 -13.85
CA ALA A 195 7.15 -4.22 -14.51
C ALA A 195 5.79 -3.72 -13.96
N CYS A 196 5.70 -3.56 -12.64
CA CYS A 196 4.50 -3.13 -11.96
C CYS A 196 4.12 -1.69 -12.34
N TYR A 197 5.07 -0.74 -12.23
CA TYR A 197 4.82 0.67 -12.53
C TYR A 197 4.60 0.91 -14.02
N ALA A 198 5.31 0.20 -14.91
CA ALA A 198 5.07 0.27 -16.35
C ALA A 198 3.66 -0.21 -16.71
N THR A 199 3.21 -1.33 -16.13
CA THR A 199 1.84 -1.83 -16.35
C THR A 199 0.81 -0.85 -15.81
N ALA A 200 1.02 -0.31 -14.60
CA ALA A 200 0.13 0.68 -14.02
C ALA A 200 0.06 1.96 -14.86
N ALA A 201 1.21 2.47 -15.32
CA ALA A 201 1.27 3.65 -16.18
C ALA A 201 0.51 3.44 -17.50
N VAL A 202 0.71 2.29 -18.18
CA VAL A 202 0.01 2.00 -19.44
C VAL A 202 -1.51 1.93 -19.23
N LEU A 203 -1.98 1.23 -18.20
CA LEU A 203 -3.40 1.10 -17.93
C LEU A 203 -4.03 2.44 -17.53
N LEU A 204 -3.35 3.23 -16.69
CA LEU A 204 -3.80 4.55 -16.31
C LEU A 204 -3.79 5.53 -17.49
N LEU A 205 -2.81 5.42 -18.40
CA LEU A 205 -2.80 6.20 -19.64
C LEU A 205 -4.04 5.90 -20.50
N VAL A 206 -4.33 4.60 -20.69
CA VAL A 206 -5.54 4.18 -21.42
C VAL A 206 -6.80 4.77 -20.78
N VAL A 207 -6.93 4.70 -19.46
CA VAL A 207 -8.07 5.27 -18.74
C VAL A 207 -8.12 6.79 -18.92
N CYS A 208 -7.00 7.51 -18.83
CA CYS A 208 -6.95 8.96 -19.05
C CYS A 208 -7.39 9.34 -20.46
N VAL A 209 -6.88 8.63 -21.48
CA VAL A 209 -7.23 8.91 -22.89
C VAL A 209 -8.71 8.64 -23.14
N VAL A 210 -9.22 7.48 -22.70
CA VAL A 210 -10.64 7.12 -22.91
C VAL A 210 -11.59 8.06 -22.17
N SER A 211 -11.19 8.55 -20.98
CA SER A 211 -11.99 9.49 -20.19
C SER A 211 -11.73 10.97 -20.53
N GLY A 212 -10.91 11.26 -21.54
CA GLY A 212 -10.64 12.63 -22.01
C GLY A 212 -9.90 13.49 -20.98
N GLN A 213 -9.09 12.90 -20.07
CA GLN A 213 -8.37 13.68 -19.07
C GLN A 213 -7.21 14.45 -19.69
N ALA A 214 -7.09 15.72 -19.35
CA ALA A 214 -5.93 16.52 -19.74
C ALA A 214 -4.67 15.96 -19.07
N LEU A 215 -3.65 15.64 -19.88
CA LEU A 215 -2.36 15.10 -19.38
C LEU A 215 -1.28 16.19 -19.30
N TRP A 216 -1.49 17.34 -19.87
CA TRP A 216 -0.54 18.44 -19.99
C TRP A 216 -1.21 19.79 -19.71
N GLY A 217 -0.41 20.84 -19.66
CA GLY A 217 -0.92 22.20 -19.49
C GLY A 217 -1.02 22.65 -18.03
N TYR A 218 -0.37 21.92 -17.11
CA TYR A 218 -0.35 22.27 -15.69
C TYR A 218 0.68 23.35 -15.40
N ASP A 219 0.42 24.14 -14.35
CA ASP A 219 1.38 25.09 -13.82
C ASP A 219 2.61 24.42 -13.17
N ALA A 220 3.66 25.19 -12.93
CA ALA A 220 4.90 24.68 -12.35
C ALA A 220 4.71 24.10 -10.93
N GLY A 221 3.81 24.66 -10.10
CA GLY A 221 3.50 24.16 -8.78
C GLY A 221 2.92 22.74 -8.83
N THR A 222 2.00 22.49 -9.73
CA THR A 222 1.42 21.17 -10.00
C THR A 222 2.48 20.15 -10.45
N TRP A 223 3.40 20.53 -11.34
CA TRP A 223 4.51 19.64 -11.73
C TRP A 223 5.45 19.34 -10.56
N TRP A 224 5.75 20.30 -9.71
CA TRP A 224 6.56 20.06 -8.50
C TRP A 224 5.85 19.14 -7.52
N ALA A 225 4.53 19.26 -7.35
CA ALA A 225 3.75 18.32 -6.54
C ALA A 225 3.81 16.89 -7.11
N ILE A 226 3.67 16.73 -8.43
CA ILE A 226 3.80 15.43 -9.11
C ILE A 226 5.23 14.86 -8.95
N VAL A 227 6.28 15.66 -9.10
CA VAL A 227 7.67 15.24 -8.86
C VAL A 227 7.86 14.82 -7.39
N GLY A 228 7.30 15.58 -6.46
CA GLY A 228 7.29 15.21 -5.03
C GLY A 228 6.62 13.85 -4.78
N LEU A 229 5.49 13.58 -5.44
CA LEU A 229 4.82 12.28 -5.40
C LEU A 229 5.70 11.16 -5.96
N VAL A 230 6.40 11.43 -7.07
CA VAL A 230 7.30 10.45 -7.69
C VAL A 230 8.45 10.10 -6.75
N VAL A 231 9.15 11.10 -6.21
CA VAL A 231 10.32 10.88 -5.36
C VAL A 231 9.89 10.32 -3.99
N GLY A 232 8.93 10.96 -3.34
CA GLY A 232 8.46 10.57 -2.01
C GLY A 232 7.62 9.28 -2.07
N ALA A 233 6.36 9.42 -2.43
CA ALA A 233 5.41 8.33 -2.28
C ALA A 233 5.67 7.14 -3.23
N GLN A 234 6.17 7.36 -4.44
CA GLN A 234 6.37 6.28 -5.42
C GLN A 234 7.73 5.60 -5.27
N LEU A 235 8.83 6.35 -5.40
CA LEU A 235 10.18 5.75 -5.38
C LEU A 235 10.62 5.36 -3.97
N LEU A 236 10.46 6.23 -2.98
CA LEU A 236 10.79 5.87 -1.59
C LEU A 236 9.67 5.04 -0.97
N GLY A 237 8.42 5.48 -1.04
CA GLY A 237 7.30 4.79 -0.43
C GLY A 237 7.03 3.40 -1.02
N HIS A 238 6.38 3.34 -2.19
CA HIS A 238 5.98 2.07 -2.80
C HIS A 238 7.15 1.14 -3.13
N THR A 239 8.32 1.68 -3.54
CA THR A 239 9.46 0.83 -3.85
C THR A 239 10.06 0.17 -2.59
N LEU A 240 10.11 0.89 -1.45
CA LEU A 240 10.52 0.29 -0.18
C LEU A 240 9.46 -0.68 0.37
N VAL A 241 8.16 -0.37 0.24
CA VAL A 241 7.08 -1.35 0.52
C VAL A 241 7.31 -2.62 -0.29
N ASN A 242 7.54 -2.48 -1.60
CA ASN A 242 7.83 -3.64 -2.45
C ASN A 242 9.10 -4.39 -2.04
N ARG A 243 10.10 -3.69 -1.51
CA ARG A 243 11.31 -4.32 -1.01
C ARG A 243 11.03 -5.19 0.21
N VAL A 244 10.33 -4.66 1.20
CA VAL A 244 10.08 -5.37 2.48
C VAL A 244 9.09 -6.52 2.34
N LEU A 245 8.25 -6.57 1.28
CA LEU A 245 7.35 -7.69 1.00
C LEU A 245 8.06 -9.04 0.79
N ARG A 246 9.39 -9.04 0.66
CA ARG A 246 10.18 -10.27 0.62
C ARG A 246 10.29 -10.95 2.00
N SER A 247 10.30 -10.16 3.06
CA SER A 247 10.57 -10.59 4.44
C SER A 247 9.42 -10.33 5.40
N ILE A 248 8.54 -9.38 5.10
CA ILE A 248 7.41 -8.99 5.93
C ILE A 248 6.10 -9.42 5.26
N SER A 249 5.14 -9.91 6.07
CA SER A 249 3.85 -10.34 5.53
C SER A 249 3.01 -9.17 4.99
N PRO A 250 2.16 -9.40 3.96
CA PRO A 250 1.23 -8.38 3.47
C PRO A 250 0.33 -7.79 4.54
N THR A 251 -0.04 -8.58 5.54
CA THR A 251 -0.88 -8.14 6.66
C THR A 251 -0.15 -7.12 7.53
N ILE A 252 1.09 -7.41 7.94
CA ILE A 252 1.92 -6.47 8.73
C ILE A 252 2.14 -5.17 7.94
N VAL A 253 2.52 -5.28 6.66
CA VAL A 253 2.72 -4.11 5.80
C VAL A 253 1.45 -3.26 5.72
N SER A 254 0.30 -3.90 5.50
CA SER A 254 -0.99 -3.20 5.39
C SER A 254 -1.40 -2.50 6.70
N VAL A 255 -1.14 -3.11 7.86
CA VAL A 255 -1.42 -2.48 9.16
C VAL A 255 -0.43 -1.34 9.43
N ALA A 256 0.84 -1.50 9.09
CA ALA A 256 1.85 -0.45 9.24
C ALA A 256 1.54 0.79 8.39
N ILE A 257 0.96 0.61 7.20
CA ILE A 257 0.53 1.74 6.34
C ILE A 257 -0.50 2.64 7.04
N LEU A 258 -1.24 2.16 8.05
CA LEU A 258 -2.15 3.02 8.81
C LEU A 258 -1.46 4.19 9.53
N PHE A 259 -0.15 4.09 9.78
CA PHE A 259 0.64 5.22 10.25
C PHE A 259 0.76 6.35 9.22
N GLU A 260 0.44 6.11 7.94
CA GLU A 260 0.36 7.15 6.90
C GLU A 260 -0.58 8.28 7.32
N ILE A 261 -1.68 7.95 7.99
CA ILE A 261 -2.68 8.92 8.46
C ILE A 261 -2.04 9.88 9.49
N LEU A 262 -1.27 9.32 10.42
CA LEU A 262 -0.54 10.12 11.42
C LEU A 262 0.56 10.96 10.76
N GLY A 263 1.30 10.39 9.83
CA GLY A 263 2.32 11.12 9.07
C GLY A 263 1.73 12.27 8.27
N ALA A 264 0.59 12.05 7.60
CA ALA A 264 -0.12 13.10 6.89
C ALA A 264 -0.61 14.23 7.83
N THR A 265 -1.08 13.86 9.04
CA THR A 265 -1.45 14.84 10.08
C THR A 265 -0.24 15.67 10.52
N VAL A 266 0.91 15.05 10.76
CA VAL A 266 2.15 15.77 11.12
C VAL A 266 2.58 16.72 9.99
N ILE A 267 2.48 16.29 8.74
CA ILE A 267 2.79 17.15 7.58
C ILE A 267 1.83 18.32 7.53
N ALA A 268 0.53 18.12 7.78
CA ALA A 268 -0.45 19.21 7.81
C ALA A 268 -0.14 20.25 8.90
N VAL A 269 0.26 19.81 10.09
CA VAL A 269 0.70 20.69 11.17
C VAL A 269 1.90 21.54 10.76
N ILE A 270 2.91 20.91 10.16
CA ILE A 270 4.18 21.61 9.84
C ILE A 270 4.04 22.51 8.59
N ALA A 271 3.32 22.03 7.56
CA ALA A 271 3.24 22.73 6.28
C ALA A 271 2.15 23.80 6.22
N PHE A 272 1.08 23.65 7.02
CA PHE A 272 -0.10 24.52 6.99
C PHE A 272 -0.37 25.22 8.33
N ASP A 273 0.53 25.06 9.33
CA ASP A 273 0.38 25.62 10.69
C ASP A 273 -0.96 25.24 11.35
N GLU A 274 -1.45 24.04 11.04
CA GLU A 274 -2.70 23.50 11.60
C GLU A 274 -2.43 22.86 12.95
N SER A 275 -3.28 23.12 13.96
CA SER A 275 -3.19 22.41 15.24
C SER A 275 -3.63 20.95 15.06
N PRO A 276 -2.86 19.95 15.57
CA PRO A 276 -3.27 18.57 15.48
C PRO A 276 -4.58 18.36 16.26
N PRO A 277 -5.53 17.60 15.73
CA PRO A 277 -6.74 17.29 16.46
C PRO A 277 -6.40 16.56 17.77
N VAL A 278 -7.14 16.86 18.86
CA VAL A 278 -6.93 16.21 20.18
C VAL A 278 -6.96 14.69 20.07
N ALA A 279 -7.77 14.16 19.15
CA ALA A 279 -7.87 12.74 18.85
C ALA A 279 -6.57 12.13 18.26
N ALA A 280 -5.61 12.94 17.79
CA ALA A 280 -4.38 12.42 17.17
C ALA A 280 -3.55 11.57 18.14
N TRP A 281 -3.46 11.96 19.42
CA TRP A 281 -2.67 11.24 20.42
C TRP A 281 -3.23 9.86 20.75
N PRO A 282 -4.52 9.71 21.17
CA PRO A 282 -5.10 8.39 21.43
C PRO A 282 -5.19 7.54 20.16
N ALA A 283 -5.41 8.14 18.98
CA ALA A 283 -5.38 7.44 17.72
C ALA A 283 -4.01 6.84 17.41
N ALA A 284 -2.92 7.61 17.65
CA ALA A 284 -1.55 7.13 17.48
C ALA A 284 -1.27 5.91 18.37
N VAL A 285 -1.70 5.96 19.62
CA VAL A 285 -1.56 4.84 20.57
C VAL A 285 -2.31 3.60 20.09
N LEU A 286 -3.55 3.75 19.61
CA LEU A 286 -4.36 2.63 19.10
C LEU A 286 -3.73 2.02 17.83
N ILE A 287 -3.28 2.84 16.89
CA ILE A 287 -2.61 2.35 15.67
C ILE A 287 -1.31 1.61 16.05
N ALA A 288 -0.48 2.19 16.90
CA ALA A 288 0.76 1.57 17.36
C ALA A 288 0.50 0.24 18.09
N ALA A 289 -0.46 0.21 19.01
CA ALA A 289 -0.85 -1.01 19.71
C ALA A 289 -1.34 -2.09 18.72
N GLY A 290 -2.17 -1.72 17.76
CA GLY A 290 -2.66 -2.61 16.72
C GLY A 290 -1.53 -3.21 15.89
N VAL A 291 -0.56 -2.41 15.44
CA VAL A 291 0.62 -2.89 14.70
C VAL A 291 1.45 -3.86 15.53
N VAL A 292 1.73 -3.53 16.80
CA VAL A 292 2.48 -4.41 17.71
C VAL A 292 1.77 -5.74 17.92
N VAL A 293 0.43 -5.72 18.13
CA VAL A 293 -0.36 -6.94 18.29
C VAL A 293 -0.31 -7.80 17.02
N VAL A 294 -0.44 -7.21 15.81
CA VAL A 294 -0.36 -7.95 14.55
C VAL A 294 1.02 -8.59 14.38
N ILE A 295 2.10 -7.82 14.59
CA ILE A 295 3.47 -8.34 14.47
C ILE A 295 3.67 -9.54 15.39
N ARG A 296 3.32 -9.42 16.67
CA ARG A 296 3.47 -10.52 17.65
C ARG A 296 2.59 -11.73 17.37
N SER A 297 1.45 -11.51 16.72
CA SER A 297 0.49 -12.58 16.40
C SER A 297 0.82 -13.30 15.11
N ASP A 298 1.54 -12.65 14.18
CA ASP A 298 2.02 -13.25 12.92
C ASP A 298 3.23 -14.18 13.18
N ASP A 299 3.97 -13.91 14.26
CA ASP A 299 5.14 -14.70 14.69
C ASP A 299 4.76 -15.91 15.57
N ALA A 300 3.52 -16.01 16.09
CA ALA A 300 3.10 -17.12 16.93
C ALA A 300 3.12 -18.43 16.12
N PRO A 301 3.86 -19.49 16.58
CA PRO A 301 3.76 -20.79 15.96
C PRO A 301 2.30 -21.22 15.95
N SER A 302 1.79 -21.71 14.82
CA SER A 302 0.51 -22.41 14.82
C SER A 302 0.65 -23.54 15.84
N GLU A 303 -0.07 -23.47 16.96
CA GLU A 303 -0.21 -24.61 17.86
C GLU A 303 -0.64 -25.78 16.98
N LEU A 304 0.26 -26.75 16.85
CA LEU A 304 -0.05 -28.02 16.22
C LEU A 304 -1.20 -28.59 17.03
N VAL A 305 -2.40 -28.51 16.51
CA VAL A 305 -3.50 -29.35 16.99
C VAL A 305 -2.99 -30.77 16.73
N GLU A 306 -2.49 -31.42 17.79
CA GLU A 306 -2.14 -32.84 17.73
C GLU A 306 -3.37 -33.59 17.23
N PRO A 307 -3.27 -34.39 16.17
CA PRO A 307 -4.39 -35.21 15.73
C PRO A 307 -4.63 -36.25 16.83
N GLY A 308 -5.73 -36.08 17.56
CA GLY A 308 -6.39 -36.99 18.47
C GLY A 308 -5.57 -38.11 19.05
N ALA A 309 -5.30 -38.02 20.34
CA ALA A 309 -5.11 -39.22 21.17
C ALA A 309 -6.40 -40.03 21.02
N VAL A 310 -6.31 -41.10 20.22
CA VAL A 310 -7.32 -42.14 20.18
C VAL A 310 -7.29 -42.79 21.56
N ILE A 311 -8.32 -42.49 22.35
CA ILE A 311 -8.56 -43.20 23.61
C ILE A 311 -8.98 -44.62 23.22
N THR A 312 -8.11 -45.58 23.50
CA THR A 312 -8.44 -47.01 23.52
C THR A 312 -9.24 -47.33 24.77
#